data_54bcb41720095a79aaab8e5dd82533c0
#
_entry.id   54bcb41720095a79aaab8e5dd82533c0
#
_cell.length_a   1.000
_cell.length_b   1.000
_cell.length_c   1.000
_cell.angle_alpha   90.00
_cell.angle_beta   90.00
_cell.angle_gamma   90.00
#
_symmetry.space_group_name_H-M   'P 1'
#
loop_
_entity.id
_entity.type
_entity.pdbx_description
1 polymer ?
#
loop_
_entity_poly.entity_id
_entity_poly.type
_entity_poly.pdbx_seq_one_letter_code
_entity_poly.pdbx_strand_id
1 'polypeptide(L)'
;MKMRTTAAALILVALTYPDLPATASTSALKDPTSNFAYNPDPLSSGPCQASCPDPCWYVTATGPKIAPNTNTKSCNAYVLLSTNAARTRESLRAFSLPSNFYSLTPAEQMFVVIDEERVSRGLAPYLGLARSLDQVAASGANLGTDPRLHASIPAGPVGWGSIWAGTYSVLMADFGWMYQDGWGGSVQNTANIDCTSPVAKSCWGHRHVILSLGTAAGLRCQTCVMGAAYAPPTASHSYGNYAAIFLQPAAATPSLYFTWQNNVKPYLPAKTS
;
A
#
# COMPACT_ATOMS: atom_id res chain seq x y z
N MET A 1 60.29 -14.44 -7.58
CA MET A 1 59.08 -14.02 -6.85
C MET A 1 57.88 -14.18 -7.78
N LYS A 2 57.12 -15.30 -7.66
CA LYS A 2 55.97 -15.60 -8.55
C LYS A 2 54.70 -15.14 -7.87
N MET A 3 54.05 -14.12 -8.41
CA MET A 3 52.69 -13.67 -7.99
C MET A 3 51.66 -14.70 -8.45
N ARG A 4 50.90 -15.24 -7.52
CA ARG A 4 49.68 -16.04 -7.78
C ARG A 4 48.51 -15.10 -7.80
N THR A 5 47.87 -14.93 -8.94
CA THR A 5 46.60 -14.23 -9.09
C THR A 5 45.49 -15.20 -8.74
N THR A 6 44.77 -14.92 -7.64
CA THR A 6 43.55 -15.66 -7.25
C THR A 6 42.39 -14.99 -7.95
N ALA A 7 41.76 -15.69 -8.91
CA ALA A 7 40.51 -15.25 -9.52
C ALA A 7 39.37 -15.55 -8.56
N ALA A 8 38.68 -14.52 -8.10
CA ALA A 8 37.42 -14.64 -7.36
C ALA A 8 36.30 -14.90 -8.36
N ALA A 9 35.69 -16.08 -8.29
CA ALA A 9 34.48 -16.39 -9.06
C ALA A 9 33.30 -15.68 -8.46
N LEU A 10 32.71 -14.72 -9.19
CA LEU A 10 31.44 -14.12 -8.87
C LEU A 10 30.35 -15.17 -9.16
N ILE A 11 29.74 -15.73 -8.11
CA ILE A 11 28.54 -16.56 -8.24
C ILE A 11 27.36 -15.62 -8.43
N LEU A 12 26.90 -15.49 -9.66
CA LEU A 12 25.63 -14.83 -10.00
C LEU A 12 24.50 -15.77 -9.56
N VAL A 13 23.92 -15.54 -8.39
CA VAL A 13 22.66 -16.22 -8.00
C VAL A 13 21.54 -15.60 -8.82
N ALA A 14 21.17 -16.25 -9.90
CA ALA A 14 19.93 -15.94 -10.62
C ALA A 14 18.75 -16.25 -9.69
N LEU A 15 18.11 -15.22 -9.15
CA LEU A 15 16.82 -15.35 -8.45
C LEU A 15 15.77 -15.74 -9.50
N THR A 16 15.58 -17.03 -9.71
CA THR A 16 14.41 -17.52 -10.41
C THR A 16 13.20 -17.32 -9.51
N TYR A 17 12.23 -16.52 -9.94
CA TYR A 17 10.91 -16.43 -9.35
C TYR A 17 10.02 -17.52 -9.96
N PRO A 18 9.93 -18.73 -9.38
CA PRO A 18 8.93 -19.68 -9.80
C PRO A 18 7.60 -19.27 -9.15
N ASP A 19 6.51 -19.31 -9.86
CA ASP A 19 5.13 -19.12 -9.40
C ASP A 19 4.51 -17.71 -9.50
N LEU A 20 4.83 -16.93 -10.51
CA LEU A 20 3.87 -15.92 -10.96
C LEU A 20 2.81 -16.63 -11.82
N PRO A 21 1.50 -16.52 -11.50
CA PRO A 21 0.47 -17.04 -12.37
C PRO A 21 0.60 -16.37 -13.75
N ALA A 22 0.65 -17.16 -14.79
CA ALA A 22 0.99 -16.78 -16.16
C ALA A 22 -0.11 -15.99 -16.89
N THR A 23 -0.86 -15.14 -16.23
CA THR A 23 -1.71 -14.11 -16.89
C THR A 23 -2.26 -13.16 -15.81
N ALA A 24 -1.59 -12.02 -15.62
CA ALA A 24 -2.27 -10.88 -15.02
C ALA A 24 -3.49 -10.52 -15.88
N SER A 25 -4.68 -10.54 -15.30
CA SER A 25 -5.85 -10.01 -15.98
C SER A 25 -5.60 -8.54 -16.25
N THR A 26 -5.46 -8.14 -17.52
CA THR A 26 -5.26 -6.73 -17.90
C THR A 26 -6.37 -5.82 -17.38
N SER A 27 -7.53 -6.37 -17.03
CA SER A 27 -8.64 -5.65 -16.40
C SER A 27 -8.34 -5.20 -14.98
N ALA A 28 -7.59 -5.98 -14.20
CA ALA A 28 -7.27 -5.66 -12.80
C ALA A 28 -6.24 -4.52 -12.64
N LEU A 29 -5.58 -4.15 -13.74
CA LEU A 29 -4.65 -3.01 -13.79
C LEU A 29 -5.31 -1.71 -14.27
N LYS A 30 -6.55 -1.77 -14.76
CA LYS A 30 -7.30 -0.57 -15.17
C LYS A 30 -7.82 0.17 -13.95
N ASP A 31 -7.97 1.47 -14.11
CA ASP A 31 -8.64 2.27 -13.11
C ASP A 31 -10.11 1.89 -13.02
N PRO A 32 -10.65 1.79 -11.80
CA PRO A 32 -12.09 1.68 -11.62
C PRO A 32 -12.81 2.88 -12.20
N THR A 33 -14.03 2.68 -12.69
CA THR A 33 -14.86 3.76 -13.26
C THR A 33 -15.41 4.71 -12.19
N SER A 34 -15.37 4.30 -10.93
CA SER A 34 -15.82 5.09 -9.78
C SER A 34 -15.17 4.57 -8.51
N ASN A 35 -15.15 5.40 -7.48
CA ASN A 35 -14.75 4.98 -6.13
C ASN A 35 -15.66 3.86 -5.62
N PHE A 36 -15.07 2.94 -4.86
CA PHE A 36 -15.83 1.92 -4.13
C PHE A 36 -16.39 2.52 -2.86
N ALA A 37 -17.65 2.18 -2.56
CA ALA A 37 -18.22 2.57 -1.29
C ALA A 37 -17.49 1.87 -0.14
N TYR A 38 -17.19 2.62 0.89
CA TYR A 38 -16.74 2.08 2.17
C TYR A 38 -17.96 1.50 2.90
N ASN A 39 -18.41 0.35 2.42
CA ASN A 39 -19.52 -0.38 3.03
C ASN A 39 -19.14 -1.86 3.05
N PRO A 40 -18.95 -2.46 4.22
CA PRO A 40 -18.58 -3.85 4.34
C PRO A 40 -19.67 -4.81 3.93
N ASP A 41 -20.89 -4.34 3.82
CA ASP A 41 -22.00 -5.23 3.61
C ASP A 41 -22.82 -4.92 2.35
N PRO A 42 -22.31 -5.32 1.17
CA PRO A 42 -23.17 -5.40 0.00
C PRO A 42 -24.15 -6.58 0.08
N LEU A 43 -24.06 -7.45 1.09
CA LEU A 43 -24.81 -8.70 1.18
C LEU A 43 -25.73 -8.75 2.41
N SER A 44 -25.55 -7.91 3.41
CA SER A 44 -26.46 -7.88 4.54
C SER A 44 -27.65 -6.98 4.27
N SER A 45 -28.64 -7.58 3.74
CA SER A 45 -30.04 -7.19 4.05
C SER A 45 -30.36 -7.37 5.57
N GLY A 46 -29.32 -7.51 6.40
CA GLY A 46 -29.43 -7.75 7.84
C GLY A 46 -29.65 -6.48 8.66
N PRO A 47 -30.08 -6.61 9.92
CA PRO A 47 -30.54 -5.50 10.78
C PRO A 47 -29.45 -4.50 11.19
N CYS A 48 -28.21 -4.66 10.70
CA CYS A 48 -27.10 -3.77 11.02
C CYS A 48 -27.03 -2.48 10.20
N GLN A 49 -27.87 -2.29 9.19
CA GLN A 49 -27.81 -1.09 8.33
C GLN A 49 -28.10 0.23 9.05
N ALA A 50 -28.76 0.21 10.20
CA ALA A 50 -29.12 1.43 10.92
C ALA A 50 -28.68 1.44 12.40
N SER A 51 -28.27 0.31 12.97
CA SER A 51 -28.06 0.19 14.41
C SER A 51 -26.74 -0.46 14.84
N CYS A 52 -25.94 -0.99 13.93
CA CYS A 52 -24.60 -1.45 14.29
C CYS A 52 -23.64 -0.26 14.26
N PRO A 53 -22.99 0.07 15.38
CA PRO A 53 -21.93 1.05 15.36
C PRO A 53 -20.82 0.51 14.47
N ASP A 54 -20.47 1.29 13.46
CA ASP A 54 -19.24 1.07 12.72
C ASP A 54 -18.09 0.97 13.73
N PRO A 55 -17.37 -0.14 13.83
CA PRO A 55 -16.29 -0.30 14.81
C PRO A 55 -15.14 0.70 14.62
N CYS A 56 -15.11 1.40 13.49
CA CYS A 56 -14.10 2.41 13.16
C CYS A 56 -14.62 3.84 13.27
N TRP A 57 -15.95 4.05 13.26
CA TRP A 57 -16.57 5.36 13.18
C TRP A 57 -17.73 5.50 14.16
N TYR A 58 -17.79 6.61 14.86
CA TYR A 58 -18.99 7.01 15.59
C TYR A 58 -19.71 8.10 14.78
N VAL A 59 -20.98 7.85 14.44
CA VAL A 59 -21.87 8.91 13.98
C VAL A 59 -22.49 9.55 15.21
N THR A 60 -22.15 10.82 15.46
CA THR A 60 -22.84 11.61 16.48
C THR A 60 -23.83 12.53 15.80
N ALA A 61 -24.79 13.08 16.56
CA ALA A 61 -25.75 14.07 16.08
C ALA A 61 -25.10 15.34 15.44
N THR A 62 -23.80 15.53 15.63
CA THR A 62 -23.00 16.65 15.11
C THR A 62 -22.00 16.26 14.03
N GLY A 63 -22.05 15.02 13.51
CA GLY A 63 -21.15 14.51 12.47
C GLY A 63 -20.35 13.27 12.90
N PRO A 64 -19.59 12.66 12.00
CA PRO A 64 -18.81 11.47 12.31
C PRO A 64 -17.72 11.81 13.32
N LYS A 65 -17.77 11.17 14.48
CA LYS A 65 -16.65 11.14 15.44
C LYS A 65 -16.00 9.79 15.37
N ILE A 66 -14.71 9.80 15.40
CA ILE A 66 -13.85 8.63 15.25
C ILE A 66 -13.59 8.02 16.61
N ALA A 67 -13.68 6.71 16.69
CA ALA A 67 -13.36 5.98 17.91
C ALA A 67 -11.87 6.17 18.26
N PRO A 68 -11.53 6.40 19.52
CA PRO A 68 -10.16 6.68 19.94
C PRO A 68 -9.20 5.48 19.83
N ASN A 69 -9.63 4.35 19.34
CA ASN A 69 -8.76 3.18 19.13
C ASN A 69 -9.20 2.40 17.89
N THR A 70 -8.84 2.91 16.73
CA THR A 70 -9.32 2.44 15.45
C THR A 70 -8.46 1.36 14.81
N ASN A 71 -7.23 1.13 15.29
CA ASN A 71 -6.43 -0.04 14.91
C ASN A 71 -6.86 -1.30 15.71
N THR A 72 -8.15 -1.42 15.99
CA THR A 72 -8.69 -2.60 16.66
C THR A 72 -8.88 -3.73 15.66
N LYS A 73 -8.85 -4.97 16.17
CA LYS A 73 -9.10 -6.16 15.37
C LYS A 73 -10.47 -6.12 14.68
N SER A 74 -11.49 -5.57 15.35
CA SER A 74 -12.84 -5.42 14.79
C SER A 74 -12.91 -4.37 13.68
N CYS A 75 -12.26 -3.21 13.85
CA CYS A 75 -12.14 -2.20 12.82
C CYS A 75 -11.43 -2.75 11.57
N ASN A 76 -10.29 -3.40 11.76
CA ASN A 76 -9.55 -3.99 10.66
C ASN A 76 -10.33 -5.09 9.92
N ALA A 77 -11.13 -5.89 10.63
CA ALA A 77 -12.02 -6.87 10.01
C ALA A 77 -13.08 -6.20 9.12
N TYR A 78 -13.64 -5.08 9.56
CA TYR A 78 -14.59 -4.30 8.79
C TYR A 78 -13.95 -3.72 7.51
N VAL A 79 -12.75 -3.15 7.61
CA VAL A 79 -12.01 -2.65 6.44
C VAL A 79 -11.71 -3.76 5.44
N LEU A 80 -11.30 -4.94 5.93
CA LEU A 80 -11.04 -6.10 5.08
C LEU A 80 -12.28 -6.57 4.31
N LEU A 81 -13.48 -6.51 4.91
CA LEU A 81 -14.73 -6.80 4.21
C LEU A 81 -14.94 -5.83 3.05
N SER A 82 -14.76 -4.52 3.26
CA SER A 82 -14.86 -3.50 2.22
C SER A 82 -13.83 -3.72 1.11
N THR A 83 -12.58 -3.98 1.48
CA THR A 83 -11.49 -4.29 0.54
C THR A 83 -11.83 -5.54 -0.28
N ASN A 84 -12.31 -6.59 0.36
CA ASN A 84 -12.65 -7.84 -0.34
C ASN A 84 -13.85 -7.66 -1.29
N ALA A 85 -14.84 -6.84 -0.91
CA ALA A 85 -15.94 -6.49 -1.80
C ALA A 85 -15.47 -5.72 -3.04
N ALA A 86 -14.56 -4.76 -2.87
CA ALA A 86 -13.95 -4.03 -3.98
C ALA A 86 -13.11 -4.96 -4.88
N ARG A 87 -12.30 -5.83 -4.29
CA ARG A 87 -11.48 -6.82 -5.00
C ARG A 87 -12.33 -7.81 -5.81
N THR A 88 -13.44 -8.26 -5.25
CA THR A 88 -14.37 -9.13 -5.99
C THR A 88 -14.91 -8.45 -7.26
N ARG A 89 -15.19 -7.15 -7.22
CA ARG A 89 -15.61 -6.40 -8.41
C ARG A 89 -14.51 -6.28 -9.46
N GLU A 90 -13.24 -6.33 -9.04
CA GLU A 90 -12.08 -6.40 -9.94
C GLU A 90 -11.72 -7.84 -10.34
N SER A 91 -12.54 -8.84 -9.98
CA SER A 91 -12.28 -10.26 -10.21
C SER A 91 -11.00 -10.77 -9.55
N LEU A 92 -10.65 -10.19 -8.42
CA LEU A 92 -9.52 -10.60 -7.60
C LEU A 92 -9.97 -11.50 -6.44
N ARG A 93 -9.06 -12.36 -5.97
CA ARG A 93 -9.28 -13.12 -4.74
C ARG A 93 -9.34 -12.19 -3.52
N ALA A 94 -9.94 -12.69 -2.45
CA ALA A 94 -9.91 -12.00 -1.16
C ALA A 94 -8.47 -11.74 -0.70
N PHE A 95 -8.30 -10.69 0.08
CA PHE A 95 -7.03 -10.28 0.68
C PHE A 95 -6.53 -11.35 1.65
N SER A 96 -5.28 -11.75 1.53
CA SER A 96 -4.67 -12.76 2.40
C SER A 96 -3.61 -12.13 3.26
N LEU A 97 -3.96 -11.83 4.52
CA LEU A 97 -2.97 -11.33 5.46
C LEU A 97 -2.13 -12.48 6.03
N PRO A 98 -0.82 -12.31 6.20
CA PRO A 98 0.02 -13.29 6.88
C PRO A 98 -0.40 -13.44 8.35
N SER A 99 -0.22 -14.62 8.93
CA SER A 99 -0.69 -14.95 10.28
C SER A 99 -0.10 -14.04 11.37
N ASN A 100 1.07 -13.45 11.12
CA ASN A 100 1.76 -12.51 12.01
C ASN A 100 1.47 -11.04 11.71
N PHE A 101 0.53 -10.70 10.81
CA PHE A 101 0.29 -9.32 10.34
C PHE A 101 0.14 -8.30 11.47
N TYR A 102 -0.66 -8.63 12.49
CA TYR A 102 -0.94 -7.70 13.59
C TYR A 102 0.20 -7.54 14.60
N SER A 103 1.26 -8.35 14.50
CA SER A 103 2.49 -8.19 15.27
C SER A 103 3.58 -7.42 14.53
N LEU A 104 3.38 -7.13 13.25
CA LEU A 104 4.29 -6.32 12.44
C LEU A 104 4.19 -4.84 12.81
N THR A 105 5.28 -4.11 12.59
CA THR A 105 5.28 -2.65 12.69
C THR A 105 4.39 -2.03 11.59
N PRO A 106 3.87 -0.80 11.75
CA PRO A 106 3.07 -0.14 10.71
C PRO A 106 3.78 -0.06 9.34
N ALA A 107 5.09 0.12 9.32
CA ALA A 107 5.88 0.13 8.07
C ALA A 107 5.85 -1.25 7.39
N GLU A 108 6.06 -2.33 8.15
CA GLU A 108 5.99 -3.69 7.65
C GLU A 108 4.57 -4.08 7.23
N GLN A 109 3.54 -3.64 7.96
CA GLN A 109 2.14 -3.81 7.57
C GLN A 109 1.84 -3.13 6.23
N MET A 110 2.31 -1.88 6.02
CA MET A 110 2.16 -1.18 4.73
C MET A 110 2.82 -1.96 3.59
N PHE A 111 4.02 -2.47 3.81
CA PHE A 111 4.70 -3.31 2.83
C PHE A 111 3.87 -4.53 2.46
N VAL A 112 3.30 -5.23 3.46
CA VAL A 112 2.46 -6.41 3.22
C VAL A 112 1.24 -6.10 2.37
N VAL A 113 0.45 -5.08 2.74
CA VAL A 113 -0.81 -4.78 2.02
C VAL A 113 -0.55 -4.29 0.60
N ILE A 114 0.44 -3.44 0.41
CA ILE A 114 0.84 -2.93 -0.89
C ILE A 114 1.30 -4.07 -1.81
N ASP A 115 2.09 -5.00 -1.30
CA ASP A 115 2.55 -6.13 -2.12
C ASP A 115 1.47 -7.18 -2.35
N GLU A 116 0.52 -7.39 -1.43
CA GLU A 116 -0.68 -8.18 -1.70
C GLU A 116 -1.52 -7.59 -2.85
N GLU A 117 -1.65 -6.26 -2.92
CA GLU A 117 -2.32 -5.60 -4.04
C GLU A 117 -1.60 -5.84 -5.37
N ARG A 118 -0.28 -5.82 -5.37
CA ARG A 118 0.55 -6.10 -6.54
C ARG A 118 0.50 -7.56 -6.97
N VAL A 119 0.81 -8.46 -6.04
CA VAL A 119 0.92 -9.91 -6.32
C VAL A 119 -0.42 -10.50 -6.78
N SER A 120 -1.54 -10.05 -6.21
CA SER A 120 -2.86 -10.50 -6.63
C SER A 120 -3.24 -10.05 -8.05
N ARG A 121 -2.59 -9.02 -8.57
CA ARG A 121 -2.73 -8.53 -9.95
C ARG A 121 -1.65 -9.06 -10.89
N GLY A 122 -0.83 -10.02 -10.44
CA GLY A 122 0.24 -10.61 -11.24
C GLY A 122 1.47 -9.73 -11.39
N LEU A 123 1.61 -8.68 -10.57
CA LEU A 123 2.81 -7.86 -10.51
C LEU A 123 3.82 -8.45 -9.53
N ALA A 124 5.12 -8.25 -9.80
CA ALA A 124 6.15 -8.59 -8.84
C ALA A 124 5.99 -7.74 -7.56
N PRO A 125 6.19 -8.31 -6.36
CA PRO A 125 6.26 -7.52 -5.14
C PRO A 125 7.46 -6.56 -5.19
N TYR A 126 7.43 -5.52 -4.39
CA TYR A 126 8.62 -4.73 -4.11
C TYR A 126 9.69 -5.62 -3.47
N LEU A 127 10.97 -5.34 -3.71
CA LEU A 127 12.06 -6.18 -3.21
C LEU A 127 12.11 -6.21 -1.68
N GLY A 128 11.80 -5.09 -1.03
CA GLY A 128 11.77 -5.00 0.42
C GLY A 128 11.80 -3.56 0.93
N LEU A 129 11.77 -3.44 2.25
CA LEU A 129 11.91 -2.18 2.97
C LEU A 129 13.38 -1.85 3.21
N ALA A 130 13.76 -0.59 2.96
CA ALA A 130 15.09 -0.05 3.19
C ALA A 130 15.05 1.08 4.24
N ARG A 131 15.91 1.00 5.28
CA ARG A 131 15.95 2.00 6.37
C ARG A 131 16.18 3.42 5.88
N SER A 132 17.00 3.60 4.84
CA SER A 132 17.25 4.92 4.25
C SER A 132 15.98 5.53 3.64
N LEU A 133 15.09 4.71 3.09
CA LEU A 133 13.81 5.16 2.55
C LEU A 133 12.74 5.32 3.62
N ASP A 134 12.78 4.54 4.72
CA ASP A 134 11.90 4.77 5.87
C ASP A 134 12.10 6.17 6.46
N GLN A 135 13.34 6.68 6.48
CA GLN A 135 13.63 8.03 6.92
C GLN A 135 12.98 9.10 6.02
N VAL A 136 12.98 8.86 4.71
CA VAL A 136 12.28 9.74 3.75
C VAL A 136 10.78 9.67 3.96
N ALA A 137 10.22 8.46 4.11
CA ALA A 137 8.81 8.26 4.40
C ALA A 137 8.38 8.93 5.72
N ALA A 138 9.23 8.85 6.76
CA ALA A 138 8.98 9.47 8.06
C ALA A 138 8.86 11.00 7.98
N SER A 139 9.62 11.65 7.11
CA SER A 139 9.48 13.10 6.91
C SER A 139 8.11 13.45 6.33
N GLY A 140 7.59 12.68 5.37
CA GLY A 140 6.24 12.86 4.84
C GLY A 140 5.16 12.57 5.88
N ALA A 141 5.27 11.45 6.61
CA ALA A 141 4.32 11.09 7.66
C ALA A 141 4.24 12.18 8.76
N ASN A 142 5.37 12.72 9.20
CA ASN A 142 5.41 13.78 10.20
C ASN A 142 4.79 15.10 9.71
N LEU A 143 4.91 15.39 8.42
CA LEU A 143 4.33 16.58 7.80
C LEU A 143 2.87 16.39 7.36
N GLY A 144 2.37 15.15 7.33
CA GLY A 144 1.03 14.84 6.82
C GLY A 144 0.92 15.10 5.30
N THR A 145 1.93 14.70 4.54
CA THR A 145 1.99 14.86 3.07
C THR A 145 2.72 13.69 2.42
N ASP A 146 2.62 13.58 1.11
CA ASP A 146 3.44 12.66 0.35
C ASP A 146 4.94 12.90 0.60
N PRO A 147 5.72 11.84 0.88
CA PRO A 147 7.16 11.94 1.02
C PRO A 147 7.80 12.52 -0.24
N ARG A 148 8.79 13.39 -0.06
CA ARG A 148 9.58 13.96 -1.15
C ARG A 148 10.98 13.39 -1.14
N LEU A 149 11.40 12.89 -2.30
CA LEU A 149 12.77 12.43 -2.48
C LEU A 149 13.69 13.64 -2.57
N HIS A 150 14.63 13.75 -1.62
CA HIS A 150 15.68 14.77 -1.68
C HIS A 150 16.91 14.21 -2.42
N ALA A 151 17.67 15.09 -3.06
CA ALA A 151 18.82 14.74 -3.92
C ALA A 151 19.98 13.95 -3.25
N SER A 152 19.89 13.70 -1.94
CA SER A 152 20.93 13.05 -1.15
C SER A 152 20.85 11.52 -1.11
N ILE A 153 19.99 10.87 -1.89
CA ILE A 153 20.00 9.40 -1.99
C ILE A 153 21.13 8.98 -2.92
N PRO A 154 22.08 8.15 -2.44
CA PRO A 154 23.38 7.91 -3.15
C PRO A 154 23.25 7.25 -4.49
N ALA A 155 22.24 6.91 -5.08
CA ALA A 155 22.16 6.19 -6.36
C ALA A 155 21.20 6.79 -7.38
N GLY A 156 20.80 8.04 -7.28
CA GLY A 156 19.86 8.69 -8.18
C GLY A 156 18.71 7.75 -8.66
N PRO A 157 17.45 8.07 -8.52
CA PRO A 157 16.39 7.17 -8.97
C PRO A 157 16.28 7.17 -10.49
N VAL A 158 16.06 5.99 -11.10
CA VAL A 158 15.52 5.90 -12.47
C VAL A 158 14.08 6.40 -12.48
N GLY A 159 13.35 6.10 -11.39
CA GLY A 159 11.99 6.57 -11.17
C GLY A 159 11.62 6.41 -9.69
N TRP A 160 10.67 7.19 -9.24
CA TRP A 160 10.15 7.13 -7.88
C TRP A 160 8.68 7.53 -7.81
N GLY A 161 8.04 7.22 -6.70
CA GLY A 161 6.68 7.65 -6.36
C GLY A 161 6.49 7.62 -4.87
N SER A 162 5.50 8.33 -4.38
CA SER A 162 5.16 8.37 -2.96
C SER A 162 3.66 8.46 -2.75
N ILE A 163 3.23 8.07 -1.57
CA ILE A 163 1.84 8.08 -1.15
C ILE A 163 1.76 8.47 0.32
N TRP A 164 0.66 9.13 0.69
CA TRP A 164 0.34 9.45 2.06
C TRP A 164 -1.17 9.29 2.31
N ALA A 165 -1.53 8.92 3.54
CA ALA A 165 -2.90 8.97 4.04
C ALA A 165 -2.95 9.35 5.51
N GLY A 166 -3.79 10.31 5.85
CA GLY A 166 -4.22 10.59 7.21
C GLY A 166 -5.42 9.72 7.57
N THR A 167 -5.22 8.64 8.34
CA THR A 167 -6.26 7.66 8.62
C THR A 167 -5.96 6.85 9.90
N TYR A 168 -6.75 5.82 10.18
CA TYR A 168 -6.77 5.13 11.48
C TYR A 168 -6.08 3.78 11.49
N SER A 169 -5.85 3.18 10.34
CA SER A 169 -5.09 1.94 10.22
C SER A 169 -4.44 1.81 8.85
N VAL A 170 -3.46 0.93 8.74
CA VAL A 170 -2.80 0.58 7.47
C VAL A 170 -3.80 0.06 6.44
N LEU A 171 -4.77 -0.76 6.86
CA LEU A 171 -5.79 -1.30 5.97
C LEU A 171 -6.73 -0.20 5.43
N MET A 172 -7.03 0.82 6.24
CA MET A 172 -7.81 1.98 5.77
C MET A 172 -7.00 2.83 4.79
N ALA A 173 -5.70 3.00 5.03
CA ALA A 173 -4.82 3.70 4.10
C ALA A 173 -4.81 2.99 2.73
N ASP A 174 -4.60 1.69 2.72
CA ASP A 174 -4.62 0.86 1.52
C ASP A 174 -5.96 0.94 0.78
N PHE A 175 -7.08 0.82 1.50
CA PHE A 175 -8.41 0.97 0.91
C PHE A 175 -8.60 2.34 0.25
N GLY A 176 -8.14 3.41 0.92
CA GLY A 176 -8.16 4.77 0.39
C GLY A 176 -7.36 4.88 -0.90
N TRP A 177 -6.11 4.43 -0.90
CA TRP A 177 -5.21 4.50 -2.04
C TRP A 177 -5.64 3.65 -3.24
N MET A 178 -6.21 2.47 -2.99
CA MET A 178 -6.52 1.52 -4.05
C MET A 178 -7.94 1.62 -4.59
N TYR A 179 -8.90 2.04 -3.75
CA TYR A 179 -10.33 1.90 -4.04
C TYR A 179 -11.14 3.19 -3.90
N GLN A 180 -10.57 4.25 -3.30
CA GLN A 180 -11.22 5.55 -3.15
C GLN A 180 -10.38 6.72 -3.70
N ASP A 181 -9.39 6.43 -4.53
CA ASP A 181 -8.43 7.39 -5.08
C ASP A 181 -8.95 8.12 -6.33
N GLY A 182 -10.13 7.78 -6.79
CA GLY A 182 -10.79 8.36 -7.96
C GLY A 182 -11.78 9.48 -7.62
N TRP A 183 -12.46 9.98 -8.66
CA TRP A 183 -13.49 10.99 -8.50
C TRP A 183 -14.72 10.44 -7.78
N GLY A 184 -15.10 11.06 -6.66
CA GLY A 184 -16.25 10.66 -5.82
C GLY A 184 -17.57 11.37 -6.14
N GLY A 185 -17.66 12.07 -7.27
CA GLY A 185 -18.85 12.84 -7.66
C GLY A 185 -18.84 14.29 -7.15
N SER A 186 -18.08 14.58 -6.12
CA SER A 186 -17.79 15.93 -5.61
C SER A 186 -16.48 15.93 -4.85
N VAL A 187 -15.87 17.10 -4.66
CA VAL A 187 -14.62 17.25 -3.90
C VAL A 187 -14.78 16.84 -2.43
N GLN A 188 -15.99 16.91 -1.88
CA GLN A 188 -16.30 16.49 -0.51
C GLN A 188 -16.37 14.96 -0.35
N ASN A 189 -16.59 14.23 -1.44
CA ASN A 189 -16.73 12.77 -1.46
C ASN A 189 -15.50 12.07 -2.02
N THR A 190 -14.39 12.76 -2.14
CA THR A 190 -13.14 12.24 -2.69
C THR A 190 -12.11 12.07 -1.58
N ALA A 191 -11.61 10.85 -1.39
CA ALA A 191 -10.53 10.59 -0.44
C ALA A 191 -9.20 11.19 -0.93
N ASN A 192 -8.99 11.22 -2.24
CA ASN A 192 -7.83 11.87 -2.86
C ASN A 192 -8.14 13.34 -3.10
N ILE A 193 -7.55 14.21 -2.27
CA ILE A 193 -7.75 15.67 -2.33
C ILE A 193 -7.30 16.30 -3.65
N ASP A 194 -6.43 15.64 -4.39
CA ASP A 194 -5.92 16.11 -5.69
C ASP A 194 -6.82 15.68 -6.86
N CYS A 195 -7.76 14.75 -6.63
CA CYS A 195 -8.75 14.33 -7.62
C CYS A 195 -9.95 15.29 -7.61
N THR A 196 -9.79 16.46 -8.19
CA THR A 196 -10.74 17.60 -8.09
C THR A 196 -11.85 17.59 -9.13
N SER A 197 -11.83 16.65 -10.08
CA SER A 197 -12.85 16.48 -11.13
C SER A 197 -12.75 15.09 -11.77
N PRO A 198 -13.78 14.63 -12.51
CA PRO A 198 -13.75 13.31 -13.17
C PRO A 198 -12.66 13.16 -14.26
N VAL A 199 -12.04 14.25 -14.67
CA VAL A 199 -10.99 14.28 -15.71
C VAL A 199 -9.63 14.73 -15.14
N ALA A 200 -9.50 14.91 -13.84
CA ALA A 200 -8.25 15.31 -13.22
C ALA A 200 -7.22 14.17 -13.34
N LYS A 201 -6.01 14.51 -13.79
CA LYS A 201 -4.91 13.54 -14.00
C LYS A 201 -4.37 12.94 -12.69
N SER A 202 -4.68 13.56 -11.57
CA SER A 202 -4.31 13.12 -10.22
C SER A 202 -5.23 12.04 -9.66
N CYS A 203 -6.41 11.82 -10.27
CA CYS A 203 -7.29 10.71 -9.90
C CYS A 203 -6.55 9.38 -10.10
N TRP A 204 -6.69 8.47 -9.13
CA TRP A 204 -6.00 7.18 -9.10
C TRP A 204 -4.46 7.28 -9.01
N GLY A 205 -3.96 8.46 -8.62
CA GLY A 205 -2.52 8.71 -8.53
C GLY A 205 -1.80 7.78 -7.55
N HIS A 206 -2.35 7.56 -6.36
CA HIS A 206 -1.79 6.64 -5.38
C HIS A 206 -1.85 5.19 -5.86
N ARG A 207 -2.98 4.78 -6.45
CA ARG A 207 -3.13 3.47 -7.08
C ARG A 207 -2.09 3.24 -8.19
N HIS A 208 -1.85 4.23 -9.05
CA HIS A 208 -0.83 4.15 -10.10
C HIS A 208 0.58 3.99 -9.52
N VAL A 209 0.87 4.67 -8.41
CA VAL A 209 2.15 4.51 -7.70
C VAL A 209 2.29 3.09 -7.16
N ILE A 210 1.30 2.58 -6.43
CA ILE A 210 1.31 1.23 -5.87
C ILE A 210 1.47 0.17 -6.94
N LEU A 211 0.75 0.29 -8.04
CA LEU A 211 0.79 -0.67 -9.14
C LEU A 211 1.91 -0.40 -10.15
N SER A 212 2.66 0.69 -10.00
CA SER A 212 3.76 1.09 -10.90
C SER A 212 3.31 1.22 -12.36
N LEU A 213 2.12 1.79 -12.58
CA LEU A 213 1.54 1.95 -13.92
C LEU A 213 2.12 3.15 -14.68
N GLY A 214 3.18 3.73 -14.18
CA GLY A 214 3.81 4.94 -14.66
C GLY A 214 3.32 6.15 -13.88
N THR A 215 4.23 6.85 -13.25
CA THR A 215 3.99 8.09 -12.53
C THR A 215 4.61 9.25 -13.27
N ALA A 216 4.29 10.49 -12.89
CA ALA A 216 4.98 11.68 -13.41
C ALA A 216 6.50 11.61 -13.23
N ALA A 217 6.98 10.90 -12.20
CA ALA A 217 8.40 10.65 -11.94
C ALA A 217 8.94 9.36 -12.59
N GLY A 218 8.20 8.72 -13.50
CA GLY A 218 8.67 7.61 -14.32
C GLY A 218 8.80 6.26 -13.61
N LEU A 219 8.13 6.06 -12.46
CA LEU A 219 8.19 4.79 -11.72
C LEU A 219 7.62 3.64 -12.56
N ARG A 220 8.49 2.65 -12.87
CA ARG A 220 8.14 1.41 -13.58
C ARG A 220 8.90 0.26 -12.92
N CYS A 221 8.29 -0.34 -11.91
CA CYS A 221 9.01 -1.26 -11.03
C CYS A 221 9.14 -2.67 -11.57
N GLN A 222 10.37 -3.07 -11.85
CA GLN A 222 10.77 -4.49 -11.86
C GLN A 222 11.68 -4.83 -10.68
N THR A 223 12.44 -3.85 -10.19
CA THR A 223 13.44 -4.00 -9.11
C THR A 223 13.30 -2.88 -8.08
N CYS A 224 12.08 -2.42 -7.83
CA CYS A 224 11.87 -1.34 -6.89
C CYS A 224 11.98 -1.79 -5.44
N VAL A 225 12.40 -0.85 -4.62
CA VAL A 225 12.44 -0.94 -3.16
C VAL A 225 11.47 0.07 -2.55
N MET A 226 11.12 -0.15 -1.32
CA MET A 226 10.15 0.67 -0.60
C MET A 226 10.74 1.18 0.71
N GLY A 227 10.29 2.36 1.14
CA GLY A 227 10.35 2.82 2.51
C GLY A 227 8.96 3.17 2.99
N ALA A 228 8.69 2.97 4.28
CA ALA A 228 7.40 3.25 4.87
C ALA A 228 7.56 3.80 6.28
N ALA A 229 6.64 4.66 6.69
CA ALA A 229 6.63 5.22 8.03
C ALA A 229 5.22 5.57 8.50
N TYR A 230 5.08 5.61 9.80
CA TYR A 230 3.87 5.99 10.50
C TYR A 230 4.19 7.09 11.50
N ALA A 231 3.37 8.14 11.53
CA ALA A 231 3.36 9.14 12.59
C ALA A 231 2.04 9.04 13.37
N PRO A 232 2.08 8.97 14.71
CA PRO A 232 0.88 8.80 15.53
C PRO A 232 -0.03 10.04 15.49
N PRO A 233 -1.29 9.91 15.95
CA PRO A 233 -2.18 11.05 16.15
C PRO A 233 -1.52 12.14 17.00
N THR A 234 -1.89 13.39 16.75
CA THR A 234 -1.45 14.56 17.49
C THR A 234 -2.63 15.23 18.17
N ALA A 235 -2.36 16.28 18.96
CA ALA A 235 -3.44 17.08 19.53
C ALA A 235 -4.33 17.77 18.48
N SER A 236 -3.82 17.97 17.27
CA SER A 236 -4.54 18.63 16.17
C SER A 236 -5.33 17.68 15.28
N HIS A 237 -4.99 16.37 15.25
CA HIS A 237 -5.72 15.36 14.48
C HIS A 237 -5.81 14.05 15.25
N SER A 238 -7.01 13.45 15.22
CA SER A 238 -7.29 12.19 15.90
C SER A 238 -6.86 10.95 15.11
N TYR A 239 -6.28 11.10 13.92
CA TYR A 239 -5.80 10.04 13.04
C TYR A 239 -4.26 10.04 12.96
N GLY A 240 -3.69 8.90 12.60
CA GLY A 240 -2.26 8.79 12.31
C GLY A 240 -1.97 9.05 10.82
N ASN A 241 -0.73 9.34 10.53
CA ASN A 241 -0.24 9.53 9.17
C ASN A 241 0.55 8.33 8.71
N TYR A 242 0.15 7.73 7.61
CA TYR A 242 0.81 6.61 6.94
C TYR A 242 1.43 7.11 5.65
N ALA A 243 2.70 6.89 5.45
CA ALA A 243 3.40 7.35 4.26
C ALA A 243 4.36 6.29 3.72
N ALA A 244 4.44 6.18 2.41
CA ALA A 244 5.38 5.29 1.76
C ALA A 244 6.04 5.98 0.56
N ILE A 245 7.28 5.56 0.27
CA ILE A 245 8.04 5.97 -0.90
C ILE A 245 8.54 4.73 -1.63
N PHE A 246 8.50 4.78 -2.93
CA PHE A 246 8.90 3.72 -3.83
C PHE A 246 10.02 4.24 -4.73
N LEU A 247 11.06 3.44 -4.88
CA LEU A 247 12.24 3.84 -5.63
C LEU A 247 12.67 2.71 -6.56
N GLN A 248 12.89 3.05 -7.82
CA GLN A 248 13.66 2.22 -8.75
C GLN A 248 15.12 2.69 -8.71
N PRO A 249 16.04 1.95 -8.06
CA PRO A 249 17.43 2.37 -7.96
C PRO A 249 18.11 2.33 -9.33
N ALA A 250 18.94 3.34 -9.63
CA ALA A 250 19.71 3.40 -10.87
C ALA A 250 20.93 2.46 -10.86
N ALA A 251 21.42 2.10 -9.68
CA ALA A 251 22.61 1.28 -9.49
C ALA A 251 22.37 0.20 -8.42
N ALA A 252 23.06 0.25 -7.30
CA ALA A 252 22.96 -0.76 -6.25
C ALA A 252 21.65 -0.64 -5.47
N THR A 253 20.98 -1.78 -5.24
CA THR A 253 19.84 -1.86 -4.32
C THR A 253 20.32 -1.58 -2.90
N PRO A 254 19.65 -0.71 -2.14
CA PRO A 254 19.99 -0.48 -0.74
C PRO A 254 19.78 -1.74 0.10
N SER A 255 20.43 -1.80 1.26
CA SER A 255 20.24 -2.91 2.21
C SER A 255 18.78 -2.99 2.66
N LEU A 256 18.18 -4.18 2.52
CA LEU A 256 16.80 -4.47 2.87
C LEU A 256 16.75 -5.20 4.21
N TYR A 257 15.84 -4.79 5.09
CA TYR A 257 15.64 -5.43 6.39
C TYR A 257 14.36 -6.26 6.48
N PHE A 258 13.42 -6.03 5.56
CA PHE A 258 12.15 -6.75 5.48
C PHE A 258 11.82 -7.03 4.00
N THR A 259 11.51 -8.27 3.65
CA THR A 259 11.30 -8.68 2.26
C THR A 259 10.09 -9.59 2.13
N TRP A 260 9.48 -9.60 0.95
CA TRP A 260 8.35 -10.49 0.66
C TRP A 260 8.70 -11.96 0.87
N GLN A 261 9.83 -12.42 0.37
CA GLN A 261 10.21 -13.83 0.39
C GLN A 261 10.49 -14.36 1.80
N ASN A 262 11.14 -13.56 2.64
CA ASN A 262 11.62 -14.03 3.95
C ASN A 262 10.64 -13.71 5.07
N ASN A 263 9.88 -12.62 4.96
CA ASN A 263 9.13 -12.06 6.08
C ASN A 263 7.61 -12.10 5.87
N VAL A 264 7.11 -12.30 4.64
CA VAL A 264 5.68 -12.32 4.33
C VAL A 264 5.24 -13.70 3.83
N LYS A 265 5.82 -14.18 2.74
CA LYS A 265 5.41 -15.42 2.07
C LYS A 265 5.33 -16.65 2.99
N PRO A 266 6.26 -16.87 3.95
CA PRO A 266 6.19 -18.03 4.86
C PRO A 266 4.99 -18.03 5.81
N TYR A 267 4.39 -16.87 6.05
CA TYR A 267 3.26 -16.68 6.96
C TYR A 267 1.91 -16.54 6.27
N LEU A 268 1.89 -16.55 4.93
CA LEU A 268 0.63 -16.53 4.19
C LEU A 268 -0.13 -17.86 4.39
N PRO A 269 -1.47 -17.80 4.42
CA PRO A 269 -2.28 -19.02 4.46
C PRO A 269 -1.91 -19.96 3.30
N ALA A 270 -1.89 -21.27 3.56
CA ALA A 270 -1.71 -22.26 2.51
C ALA A 270 -2.80 -22.06 1.44
N LYS A 271 -2.41 -22.07 0.17
CA LYS A 271 -3.41 -22.02 -0.91
C LYS A 271 -4.29 -23.24 -0.77
N THR A 272 -5.56 -23.07 -0.43
CA THR A 272 -6.56 -24.14 -0.60
C THR A 272 -6.71 -24.36 -2.10
N SER A 273 -6.26 -25.51 -2.53
CA SER A 273 -6.36 -26.00 -3.92
C SER A 273 -7.82 -26.18 -4.32
#